data_f6cb9f6fbb1664fec2ae5f2b1eef3273
#
_entry.id   f6cb9f6fbb1664fec2ae5f2b1eef3273
#
_cell.length_a   1.000
_cell.length_b   1.000
_cell.length_c   1.000
_cell.angle_alpha   90.00
_cell.angle_beta   90.00
_cell.angle_gamma   90.00
#
_symmetry.space_group_name_H-M   'P 1'
#
loop_
_entity.id
_entity.type
_entity.pdbx_description
1 polymer ?
#
loop_
_entity_poly.entity_id
_entity_poly.type
_entity_poly.pdbx_seq_one_letter_code
_entity_poly.pdbx_strand_id
1 'polypeptide(L)'
;MDGIITLDYGSGGRKTSALIEEIIVPAFKNEALSAFSSDSFVVTPLEFPGGDIGKLAVCGTVNDLAMCGAKPEYLSFSLIIEEGLPTDTLRRVVTSAAAAAKAAGVQIVTGDTKVVERGRGDGLYINTAGIGRIKYPGLTPAAMRAGDA
;
A
#
# COMPACT_ATOMS: atom_id res chain seq x y z
N MET A 1 6.35 12.99 -21.75
CA MET A 1 5.88 11.59 -21.83
C MET A 1 4.69 11.55 -22.79
N ASP A 2 4.85 10.90 -23.93
CA ASP A 2 3.81 10.80 -24.95
C ASP A 2 3.31 9.35 -25.05
N GLY A 3 2.01 9.15 -25.13
CA GLY A 3 1.43 7.84 -25.37
C GLY A 3 0.36 7.40 -24.36
N ILE A 4 0.11 6.10 -24.34
CA ILE A 4 -0.93 5.45 -23.52
C ILE A 4 -0.27 4.75 -22.33
N ILE A 5 -0.88 4.83 -21.17
CA ILE A 5 -0.44 4.08 -19.99
C ILE A 5 -0.55 2.57 -20.24
N THR A 6 0.55 1.86 -20.02
CA THR A 6 0.63 0.39 -20.13
C THR A 6 0.98 -0.22 -18.78
N LEU A 7 0.87 -1.54 -18.65
CA LEU A 7 1.18 -2.24 -17.39
C LEU A 7 2.59 -1.97 -16.85
N ASP A 8 3.55 -1.65 -17.72
CA ASP A 8 4.93 -1.33 -17.33
C ASP A 8 5.04 -0.09 -16.42
N TYR A 9 4.07 0.81 -16.50
CA TYR A 9 4.02 2.00 -15.63
C TYR A 9 3.64 1.67 -14.18
N GLY A 10 3.08 0.49 -13.92
CA GLY A 10 2.76 0.00 -12.57
C GLY A 10 3.79 -0.94 -11.96
N SER A 11 4.89 -1.23 -12.65
CA SER A 11 5.86 -2.27 -12.24
C SER A 11 6.93 -1.82 -11.23
N GLY A 12 6.92 -0.56 -10.77
CA GLY A 12 7.92 0.01 -9.86
C GLY A 12 9.28 0.31 -10.51
N GLY A 13 9.40 0.20 -11.84
CA GLY A 13 10.63 0.44 -12.58
C GLY A 13 10.78 1.88 -13.07
N ARG A 14 11.75 2.10 -14.00
CA ARG A 14 12.05 3.43 -14.55
C ARG A 14 10.84 4.15 -15.16
N LYS A 15 9.90 3.42 -15.79
CA LYS A 15 8.68 4.01 -16.34
C LYS A 15 7.74 4.50 -15.25
N THR A 16 7.62 3.77 -14.15
CA THR A 16 6.86 4.21 -12.97
C THR A 16 7.47 5.48 -12.37
N SER A 17 8.80 5.50 -12.18
CA SER A 17 9.51 6.69 -11.68
C SER A 17 9.30 7.89 -12.58
N ALA A 18 9.43 7.73 -13.91
CA ALA A 18 9.18 8.80 -14.86
C ALA A 18 7.74 9.32 -14.81
N LEU A 19 6.73 8.43 -14.72
CA LEU A 19 5.33 8.82 -14.53
C LEU A 19 5.14 9.67 -13.26
N ILE A 20 5.73 9.24 -12.17
CA ILE A 20 5.65 9.93 -10.88
C ILE A 20 6.33 11.29 -10.96
N GLU A 21 7.58 11.34 -11.45
CA GLU A 21 8.39 12.57 -11.46
C GLU A 21 7.90 13.60 -12.47
N GLU A 22 7.43 13.18 -13.66
CA GLU A 22 7.04 14.10 -14.72
C GLU A 22 5.58 14.57 -14.63
N ILE A 23 4.67 13.75 -14.10
CA ILE A 23 3.23 14.03 -14.08
C ILE A 23 2.70 14.24 -12.67
N ILE A 24 3.00 13.31 -11.74
CA ILE A 24 2.35 13.28 -10.43
C ILE A 24 2.98 14.28 -9.47
N VAL A 25 4.29 14.22 -9.28
CA VAL A 25 5.00 15.09 -8.32
C VAL A 25 4.80 16.58 -8.61
N PRO A 26 4.91 17.08 -9.87
CA PRO A 26 4.70 18.49 -10.13
C PRO A 26 3.29 18.99 -9.79
N ALA A 27 2.28 18.11 -9.91
CA ALA A 27 0.90 18.44 -9.61
C ALA A 27 0.60 18.51 -8.09
N PHE A 28 1.34 17.74 -7.27
CA PHE A 28 1.04 17.54 -5.85
C PHE A 28 2.17 17.94 -4.89
N LYS A 29 3.26 18.54 -5.41
CA LYS A 29 4.41 18.93 -4.58
C LYS A 29 3.98 19.86 -3.44
N ASN A 30 4.31 19.48 -2.20
CA ASN A 30 4.05 20.25 -1.00
C ASN A 30 5.13 20.00 0.06
N GLU A 31 5.11 20.79 1.14
CA GLU A 31 5.99 20.62 2.30
C GLU A 31 5.23 19.86 3.40
N ALA A 32 5.24 18.54 3.36
CA ALA A 32 4.65 17.71 4.39
C ALA A 32 5.67 17.39 5.48
N LEU A 33 5.28 17.57 6.74
CA LEU A 33 6.12 17.30 7.91
C LEU A 33 5.84 15.97 8.60
N SER A 34 4.79 15.25 8.19
CA SER A 34 4.39 13.95 8.75
C SER A 34 4.63 12.83 7.75
N ALA A 35 4.96 11.64 8.24
CA ALA A 35 5.02 10.48 7.38
C ALA A 35 3.61 10.01 7.04
N PHE A 36 3.32 9.97 5.77
CA PHE A 36 2.09 9.44 5.19
C PHE A 36 2.46 8.53 4.01
N SER A 37 1.86 7.35 3.94
CA SER A 37 1.98 6.45 2.79
C SER A 37 0.60 5.98 2.36
N SER A 38 0.43 5.76 1.07
CA SER A 38 -0.76 5.10 0.51
C SER A 38 -0.32 4.14 -0.57
N ASP A 39 -0.82 2.91 -0.49
CA ASP A 39 -0.47 1.85 -1.41
C ASP A 39 -1.70 1.03 -1.80
N SER A 40 -1.67 0.47 -3.02
CA SER A 40 -2.75 -0.34 -3.57
C SER A 40 -2.23 -1.73 -3.91
N PHE A 41 -2.96 -2.74 -3.49
CA PHE A 41 -2.55 -4.12 -3.59
C PHE A 41 -3.44 -4.88 -4.57
N VAL A 42 -2.78 -5.44 -5.57
CA VAL A 42 -3.34 -6.29 -6.61
C VAL A 42 -2.47 -7.53 -6.69
N VAL A 43 -2.99 -8.67 -6.30
CA VAL A 43 -2.26 -9.94 -6.32
C VAL A 43 -3.19 -11.10 -6.65
N THR A 44 -2.73 -11.98 -7.51
CA THR A 44 -3.43 -13.20 -7.90
C THR A 44 -2.44 -14.37 -7.83
N PRO A 45 -2.75 -15.44 -7.09
CA PRO A 45 -3.95 -15.64 -6.27
C PRO A 45 -3.97 -14.77 -5.00
N LEU A 46 -5.17 -14.53 -4.44
CA LEU A 46 -5.36 -13.71 -3.23
C LEU A 46 -4.70 -14.30 -1.97
N GLU A 47 -4.63 -15.63 -1.93
CA GLU A 47 -3.98 -16.41 -0.86
C GLU A 47 -2.79 -17.16 -1.49
N PHE A 48 -1.60 -17.05 -0.91
CA PHE A 48 -0.35 -17.60 -1.44
C PHE A 48 0.55 -18.13 -0.32
N PRO A 49 1.58 -18.93 -0.62
CA PRO A 49 2.51 -19.41 0.40
C PRO A 49 3.14 -18.27 1.19
N GLY A 50 2.93 -18.26 2.49
CA GLY A 50 3.45 -17.23 3.41
C GLY A 50 2.50 -16.07 3.73
N GLY A 51 1.34 -15.96 3.05
CA GLY A 51 0.39 -14.90 3.35
C GLY A 51 -0.80 -14.82 2.40
N ASP A 52 -1.40 -13.67 2.41
CA ASP A 52 -2.53 -13.28 1.56
C ASP A 52 -2.49 -11.78 1.29
N ILE A 53 -3.37 -11.31 0.43
CA ILE A 53 -3.46 -9.89 0.08
C ILE A 53 -3.73 -8.99 1.29
N GLY A 54 -4.43 -9.46 2.33
CA GLY A 54 -4.72 -8.68 3.54
C GLY A 54 -3.48 -8.44 4.40
N LYS A 55 -2.70 -9.51 4.65
CA LYS A 55 -1.40 -9.38 5.33
C LYS A 55 -0.44 -8.50 4.52
N LEU A 56 -0.38 -8.72 3.20
CA LEU A 56 0.47 -7.95 2.31
C LEU A 56 0.14 -6.45 2.37
N ALA A 57 -1.14 -6.10 2.33
CA ALA A 57 -1.61 -4.71 2.36
C ALA A 57 -1.19 -3.98 3.64
N VAL A 58 -1.35 -4.60 4.78
CA VAL A 58 -0.92 -4.01 6.06
C VAL A 58 0.60 -3.89 6.13
N CYS A 59 1.33 -4.96 5.81
CA CYS A 59 2.80 -4.96 5.91
C CYS A 59 3.45 -3.98 4.93
N GLY A 60 2.94 -3.85 3.71
CA GLY A 60 3.48 -2.93 2.70
C GLY A 60 3.45 -1.49 3.19
N THR A 61 2.27 -0.98 3.57
CA THR A 61 2.14 0.40 4.04
C THR A 61 2.90 0.66 5.35
N VAL A 62 2.93 -0.33 6.27
CA VAL A 62 3.75 -0.24 7.48
C VAL A 62 5.24 -0.12 7.15
N ASN A 63 5.73 -0.90 6.19
CA ASN A 63 7.12 -0.84 5.75
C ASN A 63 7.46 0.51 5.12
N ASP A 64 6.60 1.06 4.28
CA ASP A 64 6.80 2.38 3.67
C ASP A 64 6.97 3.47 4.72
N LEU A 65 6.11 3.47 5.74
CA LEU A 65 6.22 4.40 6.86
C LEU A 65 7.51 4.20 7.64
N ALA A 66 7.91 2.95 7.89
CA ALA A 66 9.16 2.63 8.58
C ALA A 66 10.38 3.08 7.77
N MET A 67 10.37 2.92 6.45
CA MET A 67 11.44 3.39 5.56
C MET A 67 11.60 4.91 5.54
N CYS A 68 10.54 5.65 5.90
CA CYS A 68 10.60 7.10 6.13
C CYS A 68 11.09 7.48 7.55
N GLY A 69 11.55 6.53 8.35
CA GLY A 69 11.97 6.75 9.74
C GLY A 69 10.81 6.99 10.71
N ALA A 70 9.60 6.63 10.33
CA ALA A 70 8.41 6.81 11.14
C ALA A 70 8.04 5.54 11.92
N LYS A 71 7.44 5.73 13.10
CA LYS A 71 6.67 4.71 13.78
C LYS A 71 5.23 4.77 13.21
N PRO A 72 4.75 3.73 12.52
CA PRO A 72 3.37 3.66 12.07
C PRO A 72 2.39 3.67 13.26
N GLU A 73 1.27 4.37 13.14
CA GLU A 73 0.27 4.48 14.21
C GLU A 73 -1.12 4.06 13.72
N TYR A 74 -1.58 4.61 12.60
CA TYR A 74 -2.94 4.37 12.09
C TYR A 74 -2.93 4.04 10.61
N LEU A 75 -3.86 3.17 10.20
CA LEU A 75 -4.11 2.82 8.81
C LEU A 75 -5.58 3.01 8.46
N SER A 76 -5.83 3.37 7.19
CA SER A 76 -7.09 3.05 6.52
C SER A 76 -7.01 1.67 5.87
N PHE A 77 -8.17 1.05 5.61
CA PHE A 77 -8.24 -0.23 4.93
C PHE A 77 -9.48 -0.26 4.01
N SER A 78 -9.25 -0.04 2.74
CA SER A 78 -10.33 0.08 1.75
C SER A 78 -10.33 -1.12 0.81
N LEU A 79 -11.52 -1.58 0.44
CA LEU A 79 -11.76 -2.78 -0.35
C LEU A 79 -12.50 -2.43 -1.63
N ILE A 80 -12.04 -2.97 -2.77
CA ILE A 80 -12.83 -3.07 -3.99
C ILE A 80 -13.02 -4.55 -4.26
N ILE A 81 -14.25 -5.02 -4.14
CA ILE A 81 -14.63 -6.42 -4.18
C ILE A 81 -15.37 -6.70 -5.49
N GLU A 82 -14.96 -7.72 -6.20
CA GLU A 82 -15.70 -8.18 -7.35
C GLU A 82 -16.89 -9.04 -6.91
N GLU A 83 -18.04 -8.82 -7.53
CA GLU A 83 -19.24 -9.63 -7.33
C GLU A 83 -18.97 -11.11 -7.59
N GLY A 84 -19.31 -11.94 -6.61
CA GLY A 84 -19.07 -13.38 -6.65
C GLY A 84 -17.84 -13.84 -5.84
N LEU A 85 -17.08 -12.92 -5.24
CA LEU A 85 -16.05 -13.32 -4.27
C LEU A 85 -16.70 -14.07 -3.09
N PRO A 86 -16.22 -15.28 -2.74
CA PRO A 86 -16.73 -16.01 -1.58
C PRO A 86 -16.54 -15.23 -0.29
N THR A 87 -17.58 -15.11 0.53
CA THR A 87 -17.52 -14.39 1.82
C THR A 87 -16.51 -15.00 2.78
N ASP A 88 -16.26 -16.31 2.72
CA ASP A 88 -15.24 -16.96 3.54
C ASP A 88 -13.83 -16.56 3.16
N THR A 89 -13.56 -16.35 1.85
CA THR A 89 -12.27 -15.79 1.39
C THR A 89 -12.08 -14.38 1.94
N LEU A 90 -13.10 -13.51 1.81
CA LEU A 90 -13.04 -12.17 2.38
C LEU A 90 -12.80 -12.20 3.89
N ARG A 91 -13.49 -13.11 4.62
CA ARG A 91 -13.32 -13.28 6.07
C ARG A 91 -11.89 -13.65 6.45
N ARG A 92 -11.28 -14.60 5.75
CA ARG A 92 -9.87 -15.00 5.99
C ARG A 92 -8.92 -13.84 5.75
N VAL A 93 -9.06 -13.14 4.64
CA VAL A 93 -8.22 -11.99 4.27
C VAL A 93 -8.32 -10.86 5.32
N VAL A 94 -9.53 -10.49 5.73
CA VAL A 94 -9.71 -9.44 6.74
C VAL A 94 -9.19 -9.87 8.12
N THR A 95 -9.35 -11.14 8.49
CA THR A 95 -8.79 -11.69 9.74
C THR A 95 -7.27 -11.65 9.72
N SER A 96 -6.66 -12.02 8.58
CA SER A 96 -5.20 -11.96 8.37
C SER A 96 -4.68 -10.52 8.46
N ALA A 97 -5.37 -9.57 7.81
CA ALA A 97 -5.04 -8.14 7.89
C ALA A 97 -5.09 -7.63 9.34
N ALA A 98 -6.13 -7.99 10.09
CA ALA A 98 -6.27 -7.61 11.50
C ALA A 98 -5.14 -8.20 12.37
N ALA A 99 -4.76 -9.44 12.11
CA ALA A 99 -3.64 -10.08 12.80
C ALA A 99 -2.30 -9.40 12.49
N ALA A 100 -2.07 -9.03 11.22
CA ALA A 100 -0.88 -8.29 10.79
C ALA A 100 -0.82 -6.90 11.42
N ALA A 101 -1.94 -6.16 11.46
CA ALA A 101 -2.02 -4.85 12.09
C ALA A 101 -1.69 -4.94 13.59
N LYS A 102 -2.24 -5.94 14.28
CA LYS A 102 -1.93 -6.20 15.70
C LYS A 102 -0.45 -6.50 15.91
N ALA A 103 0.14 -7.34 15.07
CA ALA A 103 1.57 -7.69 15.14
C ALA A 103 2.48 -6.48 14.90
N ALA A 104 2.11 -5.60 13.96
CA ALA A 104 2.82 -4.36 13.66
C ALA A 104 2.58 -3.24 14.70
N GLY A 105 1.64 -3.42 15.61
CA GLY A 105 1.28 -2.40 16.62
C GLY A 105 0.57 -1.18 16.03
N VAL A 106 -0.13 -1.34 14.91
CA VAL A 106 -0.92 -0.29 14.25
C VAL A 106 -2.42 -0.53 14.41
N GLN A 107 -3.20 0.53 14.32
CA GLN A 107 -4.66 0.46 14.38
C GLN A 107 -5.27 0.78 13.02
N ILE A 108 -6.16 -0.08 12.51
CA ILE A 108 -7.02 0.22 11.37
C ILE A 108 -8.20 1.02 11.90
N VAL A 109 -8.31 2.29 11.52
CA VAL A 109 -9.27 3.23 12.12
C VAL A 109 -10.37 3.68 11.17
N THR A 110 -10.20 3.44 9.88
CA THR A 110 -11.18 3.80 8.84
C THR A 110 -10.98 2.93 7.61
N GLY A 111 -11.90 3.01 6.67
CA GLY A 111 -11.82 2.33 5.39
C GLY A 111 -13.01 2.66 4.52
N ASP A 112 -13.06 2.03 3.36
CA ASP A 112 -14.18 2.09 2.43
C ASP A 112 -14.41 0.71 1.81
N THR A 113 -15.61 0.47 1.31
CA THR A 113 -15.93 -0.78 0.61
C THR A 113 -16.74 -0.46 -0.64
N LYS A 114 -16.25 -0.93 -1.77
CA LYS A 114 -16.97 -0.90 -3.05
C LYS A 114 -17.12 -2.31 -3.58
N VAL A 115 -18.23 -2.57 -4.24
CA VAL A 115 -18.44 -3.80 -4.99
C VAL A 115 -18.55 -3.42 -6.46
N VAL A 116 -17.78 -4.10 -7.30
CA VAL A 116 -17.83 -3.97 -8.76
C VAL A 116 -18.49 -5.20 -9.39
N GLU A 117 -19.02 -5.03 -10.57
CA GLU A 117 -19.66 -6.08 -11.33
C GLU A 117 -18.69 -7.22 -11.64
N ARG A 118 -19.20 -8.44 -11.77
CA ARG A 118 -18.44 -9.61 -12.20
C ARG A 118 -17.73 -9.35 -13.54
N GLY A 119 -16.46 -9.71 -13.62
CA GLY A 119 -15.60 -9.49 -14.79
C GLY A 119 -15.02 -8.06 -14.87
N ARG A 120 -15.16 -7.26 -13.80
CA ARG A 120 -14.61 -5.91 -13.70
C ARG A 120 -13.43 -5.79 -12.74
N GLY A 121 -12.99 -6.91 -12.16
CA GLY A 121 -11.86 -6.98 -11.25
C GLY A 121 -11.22 -8.35 -11.25
N ASP A 122 -10.28 -8.58 -10.34
CA ASP A 122 -9.61 -9.86 -10.11
C ASP A 122 -9.97 -10.43 -8.73
N GLY A 123 -11.24 -10.34 -8.37
CA GLY A 123 -11.79 -10.81 -7.10
C GLY A 123 -11.71 -9.76 -5.99
N LEU A 124 -10.52 -9.27 -5.63
CA LEU A 124 -10.35 -8.31 -4.54
C LEU A 124 -9.12 -7.43 -4.77
N TYR A 125 -9.31 -6.13 -4.63
CA TYR A 125 -8.24 -5.17 -4.47
C TYR A 125 -8.31 -4.52 -3.09
N ILE A 126 -7.16 -4.22 -2.51
CA ILE A 126 -7.05 -3.54 -1.23
C ILE A 126 -6.22 -2.27 -1.41
N ASN A 127 -6.70 -1.16 -0.87
CA ASN A 127 -5.92 0.05 -0.70
C ASN A 127 -5.77 0.34 0.79
N THR A 128 -4.56 0.65 1.20
CA THR A 128 -4.26 1.11 2.55
C THR A 128 -3.56 2.45 2.48
N ALA A 129 -3.89 3.34 3.38
CA ALA A 129 -3.12 4.55 3.63
C ALA A 129 -2.77 4.58 5.12
N GLY A 130 -1.59 5.08 5.44
CA GLY A 130 -1.11 5.09 6.81
C GLY A 130 -0.46 6.40 7.19
N ILE A 131 -0.55 6.71 8.47
CA ILE A 131 0.18 7.81 9.09
C ILE A 131 1.05 7.29 10.21
N GLY A 132 2.22 7.93 10.35
CA GLY A 132 3.16 7.61 11.39
C GLY A 132 3.88 8.84 11.90
N ARG A 133 4.41 8.74 13.10
CA ARG A 133 5.22 9.79 13.73
C ARG A 133 6.68 9.56 13.42
N ILE A 134 7.33 10.54 12.79
CA ILE A 134 8.77 10.46 12.50
C ILE A 134 9.55 10.33 13.82
N LYS A 135 10.33 9.27 13.92
CA LYS A 135 11.25 8.98 15.04
C LYS A 135 12.69 9.22 14.64
N TYR A 136 13.03 8.98 13.39
CA TYR A 136 14.36 9.10 12.83
C TYR A 136 14.32 10.05 11.63
N PRO A 137 14.40 11.39 11.85
CA PRO A 137 14.37 12.35 10.77
C PRO A 137 15.61 12.20 9.88
N GLY A 138 15.42 12.38 8.57
CA GLY A 138 16.51 12.29 7.59
C GLY A 138 16.83 10.87 7.11
N LEU A 139 16.05 9.87 7.48
CA LEU A 139 16.18 8.53 6.91
C LEU A 139 15.64 8.56 5.47
N THR A 140 16.54 8.68 4.51
CA THR A 140 16.23 8.74 3.08
C THR A 140 17.26 7.94 2.29
N PRO A 141 16.91 7.42 1.10
CA PRO A 141 17.89 6.75 0.24
C PRO A 141 19.11 7.61 -0.09
N ALA A 142 18.94 8.94 -0.20
CA ALA A 142 20.04 9.87 -0.47
C ALA A 142 21.00 10.05 0.71
N ALA A 143 20.60 9.67 1.92
CA ALA A 143 21.44 9.76 3.12
C ALA A 143 22.29 8.51 3.34
N MET A 144 22.07 7.42 2.59
CA MET A 144 22.82 6.18 2.73
C MET A 144 24.31 6.35 2.45
N ARG A 145 25.14 5.73 3.27
CA ARG A 145 26.61 5.74 3.14
C ARG A 145 27.16 4.32 3.20
N ALA A 146 28.32 4.12 2.59
CA ALA A 146 29.03 2.85 2.69
C ALA A 146 29.36 2.58 4.19
N GLY A 147 28.93 1.43 4.69
CA GLY A 147 29.10 1.02 6.10
C GLY A 147 27.85 1.19 6.97
N ASP A 148 26.77 1.76 6.48
CA ASP A 148 25.49 1.76 7.17
C ASP A 148 24.93 0.31 7.23
N ALA A 149 24.34 -0.06 8.39
CA ALA A 149 23.78 -1.38 8.65
C ALA A 149 22.26 -1.30 8.78
#